data_ce26b0a2742c78524c01d4f375d61e35
#
_entry.id   ce26b0a2742c78524c01d4f375d61e35
#
_cell.length_a   1.000
_cell.length_b   1.000
_cell.length_c   1.000
_cell.angle_alpha   90.00
_cell.angle_beta   90.00
_cell.angle_gamma   90.00
#
_symmetry.space_group_name_H-M   'P 1'
#
loop_
_entity.id
_entity.type
_entity.pdbx_description
1 polymer ?
#
loop_
_entity_poly.entity_id
_entity_poly.type
_entity_poly.pdbx_seq_one_letter_code
_entity_poly.pdbx_strand_id
1 'polypeptide(L)'
;YRHMYEAIGVKNIDQILPPPQEPSPMDPATENILAMSNKPFQAFKGQDHQAHITTHLNFMASNVARNSPVVMATLEKNIFEHISLMAQEQLEVEFREEIAQLMQMQQMMQQNPQMQQNPQMQQQMMSLSMSLESRKAKLIAESTEEFRNEEAKISGEYGGDPIAKLKARELDLKAMNDEAERKESEERINLDRSKQMMGQQQFDEKLAKNEELAELRADTSLTKTQMGIDSKREND
;
A
#
# COMPACT_ATOMS: atom_id res chain seq x y z
N TYR A 1 15.16 -32.47 -23.97
CA TYR A 1 15.14 -33.97 -23.98
C TYR A 1 13.78 -34.49 -24.45
N ARG A 2 12.62 -33.92 -24.08
CA ARG A 2 11.29 -34.38 -24.46
C ARG A 2 11.15 -34.50 -25.99
N HIS A 3 11.47 -33.46 -26.74
CA HIS A 3 11.44 -33.47 -28.21
C HIS A 3 12.38 -34.51 -28.83
N MET A 4 13.46 -34.85 -28.15
CA MET A 4 14.40 -35.89 -28.60
C MET A 4 13.78 -37.29 -28.46
N TYR A 5 13.09 -37.53 -27.34
CA TYR A 5 12.36 -38.79 -27.13
C TYR A 5 11.15 -38.94 -28.08
N GLU A 6 10.46 -37.81 -28.36
CA GLU A 6 9.38 -37.75 -29.34
C GLU A 6 9.90 -38.10 -30.74
N ALA A 7 11.03 -37.54 -31.15
CA ALA A 7 11.63 -37.76 -32.47
C ALA A 7 12.08 -39.20 -32.71
N ILE A 8 12.48 -39.92 -31.66
CA ILE A 8 12.87 -41.36 -31.73
C ILE A 8 11.72 -42.31 -31.43
N GLY A 9 10.46 -41.81 -31.32
CA GLY A 9 9.26 -42.62 -31.21
C GLY A 9 9.05 -43.33 -29.89
N VAL A 10 9.64 -42.82 -28.78
CA VAL A 10 9.43 -43.37 -27.42
C VAL A 10 7.97 -43.15 -27.02
N LYS A 11 7.29 -44.24 -26.67
CA LYS A 11 5.94 -44.20 -26.13
C LYS A 11 5.99 -43.97 -24.61
N ASN A 12 4.99 -43.29 -24.07
CA ASN A 12 4.86 -42.98 -22.64
C ASN A 12 6.01 -42.11 -22.09
N ILE A 13 6.37 -41.05 -22.81
CA ILE A 13 7.41 -40.11 -22.43
C ILE A 13 7.15 -39.52 -21.03
N ASP A 14 5.89 -39.31 -20.64
CA ASP A 14 5.48 -38.80 -19.32
C ASP A 14 5.85 -39.72 -18.15
N GLN A 15 6.05 -41.01 -18.41
CA GLN A 15 6.54 -41.95 -17.38
C GLN A 15 8.07 -41.90 -17.22
N ILE A 16 8.78 -41.51 -18.28
CA ILE A 16 10.25 -41.45 -18.32
C ILE A 16 10.71 -40.05 -17.92
N LEU A 17 10.03 -39.04 -18.42
CA LEU A 17 10.23 -37.62 -18.15
C LEU A 17 8.89 -37.05 -17.68
N PRO A 18 8.57 -37.13 -16.37
CA PRO A 18 7.35 -36.53 -15.86
C PRO A 18 7.36 -35.02 -16.20
N PRO A 19 6.18 -34.44 -16.50
CA PRO A 19 6.10 -33.01 -16.74
C PRO A 19 6.68 -32.26 -15.56
N PRO A 20 7.30 -31.10 -15.78
CA PRO A 20 7.75 -30.24 -14.68
C PRO A 20 6.61 -30.04 -13.70
N GLN A 21 6.84 -30.31 -12.44
CA GLN A 21 5.85 -30.01 -11.42
C GLN A 21 5.63 -28.51 -11.42
N GLU A 22 4.37 -28.10 -11.47
CA GLU A 22 4.03 -26.70 -11.31
C GLU A 22 4.51 -26.22 -9.92
N PRO A 23 5.14 -25.05 -9.84
CA PRO A 23 5.55 -24.51 -8.56
C PRO A 23 4.34 -24.39 -7.63
N SER A 24 4.46 -24.81 -6.40
CA SER A 24 3.43 -24.71 -5.37
C SER A 24 3.96 -23.96 -4.15
N PRO A 25 3.09 -23.31 -3.37
CA PRO A 25 3.51 -22.66 -2.13
C PRO A 25 4.21 -23.65 -1.19
N MET A 26 5.33 -23.24 -0.63
CA MET A 26 6.12 -24.04 0.30
C MET A 26 6.39 -23.23 1.57
N ASP A 27 6.85 -23.89 2.62
CA ASP A 27 7.33 -23.21 3.80
C ASP A 27 8.75 -22.64 3.59
N PRO A 28 9.12 -21.55 4.27
CA PRO A 28 10.40 -20.89 4.03
C PRO A 28 11.63 -21.73 4.39
N ALA A 29 11.52 -22.71 5.28
CA ALA A 29 12.64 -23.59 5.61
C ALA A 29 12.90 -24.58 4.44
N THR A 30 11.85 -25.07 3.82
CA THR A 30 11.94 -25.90 2.60
C THR A 30 12.54 -25.09 1.44
N GLU A 31 12.14 -23.84 1.27
CA GLU A 31 12.71 -22.94 0.25
C GLU A 31 14.22 -22.69 0.47
N ASN A 32 14.66 -22.54 1.72
CA ASN A 32 16.10 -22.46 2.05
C ASN A 32 16.87 -23.72 1.60
N ILE A 33 16.27 -24.91 1.79
CA ILE A 33 16.89 -26.17 1.34
C ILE A 33 16.96 -26.25 -0.19
N LEU A 34 15.91 -25.76 -0.87
CA LEU A 34 15.88 -25.69 -2.33
C LEU A 34 16.94 -24.74 -2.87
N ALA A 35 17.12 -23.56 -2.22
CA ALA A 35 18.19 -22.61 -2.54
C ALA A 35 19.58 -23.26 -2.45
N MET A 36 19.84 -24.01 -1.37
CA MET A 36 21.10 -24.75 -1.23
C MET A 36 21.30 -25.82 -2.31
N SER A 37 20.20 -26.40 -2.78
CA SER A 37 20.21 -27.44 -3.82
C SER A 37 20.15 -26.87 -5.23
N ASN A 38 20.19 -25.53 -5.37
CA ASN A 38 20.03 -24.80 -6.64
C ASN A 38 18.76 -25.21 -7.42
N LYS A 39 17.66 -25.48 -6.69
CA LYS A 39 16.37 -25.80 -7.27
C LYS A 39 15.50 -24.54 -7.29
N PRO A 40 14.67 -24.35 -8.35
CA PRO A 40 13.80 -23.19 -8.44
C PRO A 40 12.65 -23.26 -7.43
N PHE A 41 12.34 -22.12 -6.85
CA PHE A 41 11.16 -21.85 -6.05
C PHE A 41 10.74 -20.39 -6.26
N GLN A 42 9.56 -20.02 -5.85
CA GLN A 42 9.01 -18.67 -6.03
C GLN A 42 8.01 -18.34 -4.93
N ALA A 43 7.78 -17.06 -4.69
CA ALA A 43 6.76 -16.58 -3.79
C ALA A 43 5.36 -16.67 -4.41
N PHE A 44 4.34 -16.87 -3.58
CA PHE A 44 2.94 -16.95 -3.97
C PHE A 44 2.07 -16.00 -3.17
N LYS A 45 1.04 -15.49 -3.80
CA LYS A 45 0.02 -14.68 -3.13
C LYS A 45 -0.65 -15.46 -2.00
N GLY A 46 -0.90 -14.79 -0.88
CA GLY A 46 -1.55 -15.38 0.30
C GLY A 46 -0.61 -16.15 1.22
N GLN A 47 0.71 -16.15 0.98
CA GLN A 47 1.69 -16.66 1.94
C GLN A 47 1.91 -15.63 3.06
N ASP A 48 2.43 -16.07 4.20
CA ASP A 48 2.96 -15.16 5.22
C ASP A 48 4.31 -14.59 4.76
N HIS A 49 4.24 -13.52 3.96
CA HIS A 49 5.41 -12.90 3.36
C HIS A 49 6.43 -12.45 4.40
N GLN A 50 5.97 -11.92 5.54
CA GLN A 50 6.86 -11.46 6.60
C GLN A 50 7.63 -12.62 7.25
N ALA A 51 6.97 -13.75 7.49
CA ALA A 51 7.61 -14.94 8.02
C ALA A 51 8.66 -15.52 7.05
N HIS A 52 8.37 -15.50 5.73
CA HIS A 52 9.34 -15.92 4.71
C HIS A 52 10.55 -15.00 4.70
N ILE A 53 10.36 -13.68 4.60
CA ILE A 53 11.44 -12.69 4.61
C ILE A 53 12.34 -12.87 5.83
N THR A 54 11.76 -12.94 7.03
CA THR A 54 12.50 -13.10 8.27
C THR A 54 13.28 -14.41 8.32
N THR A 55 12.70 -15.51 7.85
CA THR A 55 13.36 -16.84 7.84
C THR A 55 14.50 -16.88 6.84
N HIS A 56 14.30 -16.30 5.65
CA HIS A 56 15.37 -16.21 4.64
C HIS A 56 16.52 -15.32 5.12
N LEU A 57 16.23 -14.17 5.72
CA LEU A 57 17.23 -13.29 6.31
C LEU A 57 18.09 -13.99 7.36
N ASN A 58 17.46 -14.70 8.30
CA ASN A 58 18.16 -15.45 9.33
C ASN A 58 19.06 -16.55 8.71
N PHE A 59 18.58 -17.21 7.66
CA PHE A 59 19.36 -18.22 6.96
C PHE A 59 20.52 -17.60 6.18
N MET A 60 20.32 -16.47 5.51
CA MET A 60 21.37 -15.71 4.81
C MET A 60 22.49 -15.24 5.77
N ALA A 61 22.17 -15.00 7.03
CA ALA A 61 23.16 -14.67 8.07
C ALA A 61 24.06 -15.85 8.45
N SER A 62 23.67 -17.07 8.13
CA SER A 62 24.46 -18.28 8.43
C SER A 62 25.74 -18.37 7.58
N ASN A 63 26.79 -18.99 8.12
CA ASN A 63 28.02 -19.21 7.37
C ASN A 63 27.84 -20.07 6.11
N VAL A 64 26.84 -20.94 6.12
CA VAL A 64 26.53 -21.82 4.98
C VAL A 64 26.04 -21.00 3.79
N ALA A 65 25.08 -20.09 4.01
CA ALA A 65 24.56 -19.22 2.96
C ALA A 65 25.59 -18.17 2.51
N ARG A 66 26.29 -17.52 3.44
CA ARG A 66 27.30 -16.48 3.16
C ARG A 66 28.45 -16.94 2.27
N ASN A 67 28.81 -18.20 2.39
CA ASN A 67 29.92 -18.78 1.58
C ASN A 67 29.46 -19.19 0.17
N SER A 68 28.17 -19.06 -0.17
CA SER A 68 27.59 -19.39 -1.47
C SER A 68 26.91 -18.19 -2.12
N PRO A 69 27.58 -17.46 -3.03
CA PRO A 69 26.96 -16.33 -3.74
C PRO A 69 25.67 -16.69 -4.48
N VAL A 70 25.57 -17.93 -4.97
CA VAL A 70 24.39 -18.42 -5.69
C VAL A 70 23.18 -18.54 -4.73
N VAL A 71 23.40 -19.09 -3.54
CA VAL A 71 22.36 -19.19 -2.50
C VAL A 71 21.91 -17.81 -2.08
N MET A 72 22.86 -16.90 -1.81
CA MET A 72 22.55 -15.52 -1.44
C MET A 72 21.69 -14.82 -2.50
N ALA A 73 22.10 -14.84 -3.77
CA ALA A 73 21.37 -14.21 -4.86
C ALA A 73 19.96 -14.83 -5.07
N THR A 74 19.83 -16.15 -4.87
CA THR A 74 18.54 -16.83 -5.01
C THR A 74 17.56 -16.43 -3.91
N LEU A 75 18.03 -16.37 -2.66
CA LEU A 75 17.22 -15.95 -1.52
C LEU A 75 16.86 -14.46 -1.59
N GLU A 76 17.81 -13.61 -1.96
CA GLU A 76 17.59 -12.19 -2.15
C GLU A 76 16.49 -11.94 -3.21
N LYS A 77 16.56 -12.63 -4.35
CA LYS A 77 15.52 -12.58 -5.38
C LYS A 77 14.15 -12.97 -4.82
N ASN A 78 14.07 -14.07 -4.09
CA ASN A 78 12.82 -14.55 -3.50
C ASN A 78 12.26 -13.57 -2.45
N ILE A 79 13.10 -12.97 -1.63
CA ILE A 79 12.71 -11.92 -0.70
C ILE A 79 12.06 -10.74 -1.45
N PHE A 80 12.63 -10.29 -2.56
CA PHE A 80 12.02 -9.24 -3.38
C PHE A 80 10.69 -9.65 -4.01
N GLU A 81 10.53 -10.93 -4.36
CA GLU A 81 9.24 -11.48 -4.80
C GLU A 81 8.20 -11.36 -3.66
N HIS A 82 8.55 -11.74 -2.43
CA HIS A 82 7.68 -11.60 -1.26
C HIS A 82 7.33 -10.14 -0.97
N ILE A 83 8.29 -9.23 -0.99
CA ILE A 83 8.06 -7.79 -0.80
C ILE A 83 7.08 -7.25 -1.85
N SER A 84 7.26 -7.65 -3.12
CA SER A 84 6.37 -7.21 -4.21
C SER A 84 4.94 -7.72 -4.05
N LEU A 85 4.76 -8.97 -3.63
CA LEU A 85 3.44 -9.55 -3.37
C LEU A 85 2.79 -8.94 -2.14
N MET A 86 3.52 -8.75 -1.06
CA MET A 86 3.05 -8.09 0.16
C MET A 86 2.54 -6.66 -0.14
N ALA A 87 3.31 -5.88 -0.89
CA ALA A 87 2.91 -4.55 -1.31
C ALA A 87 1.66 -4.58 -2.21
N GLN A 88 1.53 -5.58 -3.07
CA GLN A 88 0.35 -5.76 -3.91
C GLN A 88 -0.89 -6.11 -3.08
N GLU A 89 -0.77 -7.03 -2.13
CA GLU A 89 -1.86 -7.43 -1.24
C GLU A 89 -2.31 -6.28 -0.34
N GLN A 90 -1.37 -5.51 0.19
CA GLN A 90 -1.66 -4.31 0.96
C GLN A 90 -2.40 -3.28 0.11
N LEU A 91 -1.96 -3.04 -1.12
CA LEU A 91 -2.65 -2.16 -2.06
C LEU A 91 -4.08 -2.62 -2.34
N GLU A 92 -4.28 -3.93 -2.56
CA GLU A 92 -5.61 -4.50 -2.81
C GLU A 92 -6.57 -4.32 -1.63
N VAL A 93 -6.06 -4.28 -0.41
CA VAL A 93 -6.86 -4.02 0.80
C VAL A 93 -7.16 -2.54 0.96
N GLU A 94 -6.13 -1.69 0.87
CA GLU A 94 -6.25 -0.24 1.10
C GLU A 94 -7.03 0.49 0.01
N PHE A 95 -6.86 0.08 -1.26
CA PHE A 95 -7.42 0.75 -2.44
C PHE A 95 -8.43 -0.12 -3.18
N ARG A 96 -9.19 -0.92 -2.43
CA ARG A 96 -10.19 -1.85 -2.99
C ARG A 96 -11.22 -1.16 -3.87
N GLU A 97 -11.69 0.01 -3.46
CA GLU A 97 -12.72 0.77 -4.19
C GLU A 97 -12.17 1.33 -5.51
N GLU A 98 -10.97 1.89 -5.48
CA GLU A 98 -10.30 2.43 -6.66
C GLU A 98 -9.94 1.33 -7.66
N ILE A 99 -9.50 0.17 -7.17
CA ILE A 99 -9.23 -1.00 -8.01
C ILE A 99 -10.52 -1.51 -8.64
N ALA A 100 -11.62 -1.60 -7.88
CA ALA A 100 -12.92 -2.00 -8.40
C ALA A 100 -13.43 -1.01 -9.46
N GLN A 101 -13.26 0.29 -9.24
CA GLN A 101 -13.59 1.33 -10.21
C GLN A 101 -12.78 1.19 -11.50
N LEU A 102 -11.47 0.94 -11.38
CA LEU A 102 -10.60 0.71 -12.55
C LEU A 102 -11.04 -0.52 -13.35
N MET A 103 -11.34 -1.63 -12.66
CA MET A 103 -11.83 -2.85 -13.30
C MET A 103 -13.18 -2.64 -14.00
N GLN A 104 -14.10 -1.90 -13.37
CA GLN A 104 -15.39 -1.56 -13.97
C GLN A 104 -15.24 -0.70 -15.23
N MET A 105 -14.35 0.30 -15.20
CA MET A 105 -14.04 1.10 -16.38
C MET A 105 -13.44 0.25 -17.51
N GLN A 106 -12.52 -0.65 -17.21
CA GLN A 106 -11.93 -1.57 -18.19
C GLN A 106 -13.00 -2.48 -18.81
N GLN A 107 -13.91 -3.02 -17.98
CA GLN A 107 -15.00 -3.87 -18.47
C GLN A 107 -15.98 -3.10 -19.37
N MET A 108 -16.34 -1.88 -19.01
CA MET A 108 -17.20 -1.03 -19.86
C MET A 108 -16.55 -0.71 -21.21
N MET A 109 -15.23 -0.46 -21.22
CA MET A 109 -14.49 -0.21 -22.48
C MET A 109 -14.42 -1.47 -23.35
N GLN A 110 -14.32 -2.66 -22.75
CA GLN A 110 -14.34 -3.94 -23.52
C GLN A 110 -15.71 -4.22 -24.14
N GLN A 111 -16.79 -3.89 -23.42
CA GLN A 111 -18.17 -4.14 -23.88
C GLN A 111 -18.68 -3.10 -24.88
N ASN A 112 -18.13 -1.88 -24.85
CA ASN A 112 -18.58 -0.78 -25.72
C ASN A 112 -17.42 -0.11 -26.45
N PRO A 113 -17.17 -0.45 -27.75
CA PRO A 113 -16.10 0.13 -28.53
C PRO A 113 -16.16 1.65 -28.70
N GLN A 114 -17.33 2.26 -28.59
CA GLN A 114 -17.49 3.72 -28.64
C GLN A 114 -16.91 4.42 -27.41
N MET A 115 -16.96 3.76 -26.25
CA MET A 115 -16.35 4.29 -25.02
C MET A 115 -14.82 4.26 -25.07
N GLN A 116 -14.21 3.37 -25.86
CA GLN A 116 -12.76 3.37 -26.08
C GLN A 116 -12.25 4.66 -26.72
N GLN A 117 -13.10 5.36 -27.49
CA GLN A 117 -12.74 6.62 -28.15
C GLN A 117 -13.03 7.86 -27.28
N ASN A 118 -13.57 7.69 -26.07
CA ASN A 118 -13.85 8.82 -25.18
C ASN A 118 -12.55 9.26 -24.46
N PRO A 119 -11.97 10.42 -24.81
CA PRO A 119 -10.70 10.87 -24.27
C PRO A 119 -10.77 11.16 -22.76
N GLN A 120 -11.92 11.56 -22.27
CA GLN A 120 -12.12 11.88 -20.86
C GLN A 120 -12.08 10.61 -19.99
N MET A 121 -12.67 9.52 -20.46
CA MET A 121 -12.65 8.22 -19.78
C MET A 121 -11.26 7.58 -19.81
N GLN A 122 -10.55 7.70 -20.94
CA GLN A 122 -9.15 7.26 -21.04
C GLN A 122 -8.25 8.02 -20.08
N GLN A 123 -8.38 9.33 -19.99
CA GLN A 123 -7.60 10.17 -19.09
C GLN A 123 -7.89 9.80 -17.62
N GLN A 124 -9.14 9.58 -17.26
CA GLN A 124 -9.54 9.20 -15.91
C GLN A 124 -8.97 7.82 -15.52
N MET A 125 -9.08 6.83 -16.42
CA MET A 125 -8.51 5.50 -16.23
C MET A 125 -6.98 5.56 -16.09
N MET A 126 -6.32 6.34 -16.95
CA MET A 126 -4.88 6.50 -16.91
C MET A 126 -4.41 7.17 -15.62
N SER A 127 -5.09 8.22 -15.15
CA SER A 127 -4.75 8.90 -13.90
C SER A 127 -4.91 7.99 -12.69
N LEU A 128 -5.98 7.18 -12.65
CA LEU A 128 -6.23 6.22 -11.58
C LEU A 128 -5.19 5.09 -11.58
N SER A 129 -4.87 4.55 -12.76
CA SER A 129 -3.82 3.54 -12.91
C SER A 129 -2.46 4.05 -12.45
N MET A 130 -2.06 5.26 -12.88
CA MET A 130 -0.81 5.88 -12.46
C MET A 130 -0.76 6.14 -10.94
N SER A 131 -1.88 6.54 -10.33
CA SER A 131 -1.98 6.73 -8.89
C SER A 131 -1.75 5.41 -8.13
N LEU A 132 -2.39 4.33 -8.57
CA LEU A 132 -2.22 3.00 -7.96
C LEU A 132 -0.79 2.46 -8.15
N GLU A 133 -0.20 2.63 -9.33
CA GLU A 133 1.19 2.24 -9.58
C GLU A 133 2.18 3.03 -8.72
N SER A 134 1.99 4.34 -8.60
CA SER A 134 2.81 5.19 -7.74
C SER A 134 2.73 4.74 -6.28
N ARG A 135 1.52 4.39 -5.81
CA ARG A 135 1.31 3.89 -4.45
C ARG A 135 1.98 2.53 -4.23
N LYS A 136 1.85 1.60 -5.19
CA LYS A 136 2.54 0.31 -5.16
C LYS A 136 4.06 0.48 -5.10
N ALA A 137 4.62 1.35 -5.93
CA ALA A 137 6.05 1.64 -5.94
C ALA A 137 6.53 2.19 -4.59
N LYS A 138 5.73 3.05 -3.95
CA LYS A 138 6.02 3.58 -2.61
C LYS A 138 6.03 2.47 -1.56
N LEU A 139 5.03 1.60 -1.53
CA LEU A 139 4.97 0.47 -0.61
C LEU A 139 6.16 -0.48 -0.79
N ILE A 140 6.55 -0.78 -2.03
CA ILE A 140 7.73 -1.60 -2.31
C ILE A 140 9.00 -0.90 -1.81
N ALA A 141 9.14 0.40 -2.00
CA ALA A 141 10.30 1.15 -1.55
C ALA A 141 10.41 1.15 -0.01
N GLU A 142 9.31 1.39 0.69
CA GLU A 142 9.23 1.35 2.15
C GLU A 142 9.59 -0.05 2.69
N SER A 143 8.99 -1.10 2.15
CA SER A 143 9.29 -2.49 2.56
C SER A 143 10.73 -2.90 2.22
N THR A 144 11.29 -2.40 1.12
CA THR A 144 12.69 -2.66 0.75
C THR A 144 13.66 -1.95 1.71
N GLU A 145 13.32 -0.76 2.17
CA GLU A 145 14.11 -0.03 3.17
C GLU A 145 14.07 -0.75 4.51
N GLU A 146 12.90 -1.21 4.94
CA GLU A 146 12.76 -2.05 6.15
C GLU A 146 13.60 -3.33 6.05
N PHE A 147 13.55 -4.01 4.92
CA PHE A 147 14.36 -5.19 4.66
C PHE A 147 15.87 -4.91 4.79
N ARG A 148 16.35 -3.83 4.17
CA ARG A 148 17.78 -3.45 4.25
C ARG A 148 18.22 -3.12 5.68
N ASN A 149 17.34 -2.48 6.44
CA ASN A 149 17.61 -2.15 7.83
C ASN A 149 17.67 -3.43 8.69
N GLU A 150 16.80 -4.39 8.44
CA GLU A 150 16.77 -5.67 9.14
C GLU A 150 17.98 -6.55 8.76
N GLU A 151 18.34 -6.59 7.49
CA GLU A 151 19.57 -7.24 7.00
C GLU A 151 20.83 -6.65 7.65
N ALA A 152 20.91 -5.32 7.75
CA ALA A 152 22.01 -4.64 8.41
C ALA A 152 22.12 -4.97 9.90
N LYS A 153 20.98 -5.07 10.61
CA LYS A 153 20.91 -5.51 12.01
C LYS A 153 21.45 -6.93 12.18
N ILE A 154 20.91 -7.87 11.43
CA ILE A 154 21.29 -9.28 11.48
C ILE A 154 22.75 -9.45 11.07
N SER A 155 23.20 -8.77 10.02
CA SER A 155 24.60 -8.79 9.59
C SER A 155 25.54 -8.17 10.61
N GLY A 156 25.12 -7.14 11.34
CA GLY A 156 25.84 -6.50 12.44
C GLY A 156 25.94 -7.39 13.69
N GLU A 157 24.91 -8.17 13.99
CA GLU A 157 24.91 -9.10 15.12
C GLU A 157 25.89 -10.29 14.90
N TYR A 158 25.99 -10.77 13.67
CA TYR A 158 26.83 -11.91 13.29
C TYR A 158 28.24 -11.51 12.76
N GLY A 159 28.37 -10.27 12.29
CA GLY A 159 29.65 -9.69 11.87
C GLY A 159 30.39 -9.10 13.07
N GLY A 160 31.40 -9.77 13.56
CA GLY A 160 32.11 -9.51 14.82
C GLY A 160 32.80 -8.15 15.01
N ASP A 161 32.46 -7.08 14.27
CA ASP A 161 33.02 -5.74 14.46
C ASP A 161 32.19 -4.93 15.48
N PRO A 162 32.76 -4.62 16.68
CA PRO A 162 32.05 -3.82 17.69
C PRO A 162 31.65 -2.42 17.23
N ILE A 163 32.41 -1.84 16.28
CA ILE A 163 32.17 -0.49 15.77
C ILE A 163 30.95 -0.48 14.83
N ALA A 164 30.80 -1.54 13.99
CA ALA A 164 29.64 -1.71 13.14
C ALA A 164 28.35 -1.89 13.97
N LYS A 165 28.43 -2.64 15.10
CA LYS A 165 27.33 -2.81 16.06
C LYS A 165 26.90 -1.50 16.72
N LEU A 166 27.85 -0.65 17.10
CA LEU A 166 27.56 0.65 17.69
C LEU A 166 26.92 1.59 16.67
N LYS A 167 27.40 1.60 15.44
CA LYS A 167 26.86 2.43 14.36
C LYS A 167 25.46 2.00 13.94
N ALA A 168 25.18 0.69 13.86
CA ALA A 168 23.84 0.16 13.60
C ALA A 168 22.85 0.56 14.70
N ARG A 169 23.27 0.48 15.97
CA ARG A 169 22.47 0.88 17.13
C ARG A 169 22.19 2.39 17.18
N GLU A 170 23.14 3.20 16.76
CA GLU A 170 23.00 4.66 16.66
C GLU A 170 22.01 5.05 15.56
N LEU A 171 22.05 4.38 14.40
CA LEU A 171 21.09 4.55 13.30
C LEU A 171 19.68 4.13 13.70
N ASP A 172 19.55 3.03 14.44
CA ASP A 172 18.27 2.54 14.97
C ASP A 172 17.62 3.54 15.93
N LEU A 173 18.41 4.09 16.86
CA LEU A 173 17.95 5.12 17.79
C LEU A 173 17.55 6.40 17.07
N LYS A 174 18.25 6.77 16.01
CA LYS A 174 17.92 7.94 15.19
C LYS A 174 16.63 7.71 14.41
N ALA A 175 16.46 6.55 13.78
CA ALA A 175 15.23 6.20 13.06
C ALA A 175 14.01 6.17 13.99
N MET A 176 14.14 5.63 15.21
CA MET A 176 13.08 5.66 16.22
C MET A 176 12.72 7.10 16.67
N ASN A 177 13.72 7.98 16.83
CA ASN A 177 13.48 9.36 17.16
C ASN A 177 12.79 10.13 16.01
N ASP A 178 13.26 9.94 14.78
CA ASP A 178 12.67 10.56 13.58
C ASP A 178 11.21 10.11 13.38
N GLU A 179 10.89 8.84 13.66
CA GLU A 179 9.52 8.32 13.61
C GLU A 179 8.65 8.89 14.73
N ALA A 180 9.19 9.05 15.94
CA ALA A 180 8.48 9.66 17.06
C ALA A 180 8.17 11.15 16.78
N GLU A 181 9.13 11.90 16.23
CA GLU A 181 8.94 13.29 15.82
C GLU A 181 7.91 13.44 14.69
N ARG A 182 7.90 12.51 13.73
CA ARG A 182 6.88 12.49 12.66
C ARG A 182 5.48 12.28 13.25
N LYS A 183 5.31 11.30 14.13
CA LYS A 183 4.02 11.03 14.79
C LYS A 183 3.55 12.23 15.60
N GLU A 184 4.44 12.84 16.37
CA GLU A 184 4.11 14.05 17.14
C GLU A 184 3.72 15.23 16.24
N SER A 185 4.40 15.42 15.11
CA SER A 185 4.06 16.47 14.15
C SER A 185 2.74 16.21 13.44
N GLU A 186 2.42 14.96 13.08
CA GLU A 186 1.13 14.57 12.51
C GLU A 186 -0.01 14.77 13.50
N GLU A 187 0.19 14.41 14.78
CA GLU A 187 -0.80 14.66 15.82
C GLU A 187 -1.06 16.17 16.03
N ARG A 188 -0.01 16.99 16.01
CA ARG A 188 -0.15 18.46 16.07
C ARG A 188 -0.93 19.03 14.89
N ILE A 189 -0.62 18.58 13.67
CA ILE A 189 -1.34 19.02 12.46
C ILE A 189 -2.82 18.61 12.53
N ASN A 190 -3.11 17.40 12.97
CA ASN A 190 -4.48 16.90 13.12
C ASN A 190 -5.24 17.67 14.21
N LEU A 191 -4.59 18.00 15.32
CA LEU A 191 -5.17 18.81 16.38
C LEU A 191 -5.47 20.24 15.90
N ASP A 192 -4.57 20.86 15.17
CA ASP A 192 -4.76 22.22 14.64
C ASP A 192 -5.87 22.25 13.57
N ARG A 193 -5.94 21.21 12.71
CA ARG A 193 -7.03 21.05 11.74
C ARG A 193 -8.39 20.90 12.45
N SER A 194 -8.44 20.11 13.52
CA SER A 194 -9.64 19.92 14.32
C SER A 194 -10.10 21.24 14.99
N LYS A 195 -9.16 22.02 15.53
CA LYS A 195 -9.44 23.35 16.10
C LYS A 195 -9.96 24.34 15.06
N GLN A 196 -9.36 24.35 13.87
CA GLN A 196 -9.84 25.21 12.76
C GLN A 196 -11.26 24.82 12.32
N MET A 197 -11.56 23.52 12.17
CA MET A 197 -12.91 23.07 11.83
C MET A 197 -13.93 23.46 12.89
N MET A 198 -13.62 23.29 14.18
CA MET A 198 -14.51 23.73 15.27
C MET A 198 -14.71 25.25 15.29
N GLY A 199 -13.66 26.03 15.02
CA GLY A 199 -13.74 27.47 14.88
C GLY A 199 -14.65 27.92 13.73
N GLN A 200 -14.54 27.24 12.58
CA GLN A 200 -15.38 27.46 11.42
C GLN A 200 -16.86 27.16 11.73
N GLN A 201 -17.12 26.00 12.33
CA GLN A 201 -18.50 25.63 12.72
C GLN A 201 -19.13 26.63 13.69
N GLN A 202 -18.39 27.09 14.70
CA GLN A 202 -18.88 28.10 15.63
C GLN A 202 -19.14 29.46 14.97
N PHE A 203 -18.33 29.81 13.98
CA PHE A 203 -18.52 31.05 13.21
C PHE A 203 -19.77 30.94 12.34
N ASP A 204 -19.96 29.84 11.61
CA ASP A 204 -21.13 29.59 10.77
C ASP A 204 -22.43 29.56 11.60
N GLU A 205 -22.39 28.94 12.78
CA GLU A 205 -23.51 28.89 13.71
C GLU A 205 -23.89 30.30 14.24
N LYS A 206 -22.90 31.14 14.51
CA LYS A 206 -23.13 32.57 14.91
C LYS A 206 -23.69 33.38 13.75
N LEU A 207 -23.24 33.11 12.52
CA LEU A 207 -23.73 33.78 11.31
C LEU A 207 -25.19 33.44 11.08
N ALA A 208 -25.56 32.17 11.12
CA ALA A 208 -26.94 31.72 10.99
C ALA A 208 -27.86 32.31 12.06
N LYS A 209 -27.43 32.34 13.32
CA LYS A 209 -28.21 33.00 14.39
C LYS A 209 -28.40 34.51 14.18
N ASN A 210 -27.40 35.20 13.65
CA ASN A 210 -27.52 36.62 13.33
C ASN A 210 -28.45 36.87 12.14
N GLU A 211 -28.46 36.03 11.14
CA GLU A 211 -29.39 36.09 10.01
C GLU A 211 -30.84 35.88 10.49
N GLU A 212 -31.07 34.83 11.30
CA GLU A 212 -32.40 34.57 11.90
C GLU A 212 -32.90 35.76 12.76
N LEU A 213 -32.02 36.34 13.55
CA LEU A 213 -32.34 37.54 14.32
C LEU A 213 -32.65 38.77 13.45
N ALA A 214 -31.98 38.91 12.32
CA ALA A 214 -32.23 40.01 11.37
C ALA A 214 -33.57 39.82 10.67
N GLU A 215 -33.93 38.61 10.27
CA GLU A 215 -35.24 38.28 9.71
C GLU A 215 -36.39 38.54 10.69
N LEU A 216 -36.23 38.10 11.96
CA LEU A 216 -37.22 38.34 13.00
C LEU A 216 -37.40 39.86 13.29
N ARG A 217 -36.34 40.65 13.20
CA ARG A 217 -36.46 42.11 13.33
C ARG A 217 -37.13 42.76 12.15
N ALA A 218 -36.86 42.27 10.93
CA ALA A 218 -37.53 42.73 9.72
C ALA A 218 -39.04 42.44 9.76
N ASP A 219 -39.43 41.24 10.16
CA ASP A 219 -40.82 40.80 10.28
C ASP A 219 -41.57 41.60 11.36
N THR A 220 -40.95 41.84 12.54
CA THR A 220 -41.54 42.65 13.58
C THR A 220 -41.69 44.14 13.17
N SER A 221 -40.78 44.66 12.33
CA SER A 221 -40.88 46.02 11.81
C SER A 221 -42.01 46.15 10.76
N LEU A 222 -42.18 45.14 9.89
CA LEU A 222 -43.24 45.06 8.91
C LEU A 222 -44.62 44.97 9.60
N THR A 223 -44.76 44.11 10.62
CA THR A 223 -45.99 43.95 11.40
C THR A 223 -46.37 45.23 12.12
N LYS A 224 -45.40 45.97 12.72
CA LYS A 224 -45.67 47.27 13.34
C LYS A 224 -46.11 48.34 12.33
N THR A 225 -45.54 48.30 11.12
CA THR A 225 -45.91 49.25 10.06
C THR A 225 -47.31 48.96 9.56
N GLN A 226 -47.69 47.67 9.41
CA GLN A 226 -49.01 47.24 9.00
C GLN A 226 -50.07 47.64 10.04
N MET A 227 -49.82 47.37 11.33
CA MET A 227 -50.72 47.78 12.40
C MET A 227 -50.92 49.31 12.49
N GLY A 228 -49.83 50.10 12.21
CA GLY A 228 -49.93 51.54 12.13
C GLY A 228 -50.74 52.08 10.95
N ILE A 229 -50.81 51.34 9.85
CA ILE A 229 -51.63 51.66 8.66
C ILE A 229 -53.09 51.32 8.94
N ASP A 230 -53.35 50.16 9.54
CA ASP A 230 -54.69 49.69 9.82
C ASP A 230 -55.37 50.56 10.90
N SER A 231 -54.67 51.00 11.93
CA SER A 231 -55.19 51.94 12.94
C SER A 231 -55.48 53.36 12.42
N LYS A 232 -54.86 53.78 11.31
CA LYS A 232 -55.19 55.01 10.62
C LYS A 232 -56.42 54.90 9.71
N ARG A 233 -56.70 53.70 9.18
CA ARG A 233 -57.88 53.45 8.37
C ARG A 233 -59.19 53.32 9.16
N GLU A 234 -59.08 52.96 10.44
CA GLU A 234 -60.26 52.89 11.34
C GLU A 234 -60.64 54.24 11.96
N ASN A 235 -59.83 55.28 11.84
CA ASN A 235 -60.07 56.61 12.41
C ASN A 235 -60.42 57.68 11.37
N ASP A 236 -60.56 57.35 10.07
CA ASP A 236 -61.12 58.19 8.99
C ASP A 236 -62.48 57.64 8.55
#